data_2b502a324a1df997e301c48081d24a79
#
_entry.id   2b502a324a1df997e301c48081d24a79
#
_cell.length_a   1.000
_cell.length_b   1.000
_cell.length_c   1.000
_cell.angle_alpha   90.00
_cell.angle_beta   90.00
_cell.angle_gamma   90.00
#
_symmetry.space_group_name_H-M   'P 1'
#
loop_
_entity.id
_entity.type
_entity.pdbx_description
1 polymer ?
#
loop_
_entity_poly.entity_id
_entity_poly.type
_entity_poly.pdbx_seq_one_letter_code
_entity_poly.pdbx_strand_id
1 'polypeptide(L)'
;AALDADVYENWTDVSGILMADPRIVDDPAPIRHLTYGELRELSYIGAQVLHEGTIFPVREKNIPLNIRNTNEPEHPGTTILESIEEDTNDGSFITGIAGKKGFSVITIAKTGMSGDPGTLVRILEILAKHEVNVEYIPSGIDIISLVVESKKVSKCLYAMLGELQKEVQPNKITVTEHIAVVAAVGRKMAYRPGVSGKIFAKLGENGVNIRMITQGPEELNIIVGVEEKDFAQAIRVLYDSFVKEHI
;
A
#
# COMPACT_ATOMS: atom_id res chain seq x y z
N ALA A 1 18.46 -19.62 6.94
CA ALA A 1 19.12 -19.61 5.61
C ALA A 1 20.45 -20.37 5.63
N ALA A 2 21.40 -20.04 6.53
CA ALA A 2 22.72 -20.70 6.58
C ALA A 2 22.67 -22.19 7.00
N LEU A 3 21.62 -22.58 7.70
CA LEU A 3 21.41 -23.95 8.21
C LEU A 3 20.47 -24.77 7.31
N ASP A 4 19.98 -24.21 6.20
CA ASP A 4 18.98 -24.83 5.33
C ASP A 4 17.79 -25.41 6.13
N ALA A 5 17.22 -24.59 7.03
CA ALA A 5 16.12 -24.96 7.90
C ALA A 5 14.83 -25.18 7.10
N ASP A 6 13.97 -26.09 7.57
CA ASP A 6 12.66 -26.39 6.94
C ASP A 6 11.65 -25.26 7.16
N VAL A 7 11.77 -24.53 8.26
CA VAL A 7 10.93 -23.37 8.62
C VAL A 7 11.71 -22.37 9.45
N TYR A 8 11.39 -21.08 9.29
CA TYR A 8 11.83 -20.03 10.19
C TYR A 8 10.67 -19.51 11.02
N GLU A 9 10.67 -19.76 12.32
CA GLU A 9 9.66 -19.24 13.24
C GLU A 9 10.13 -17.92 13.83
N ASN A 10 9.32 -16.88 13.68
CA ASN A 10 9.52 -15.57 14.31
C ASN A 10 8.54 -15.43 15.48
N TRP A 11 9.07 -15.60 16.68
CA TRP A 11 8.30 -15.49 17.91
C TRP A 11 8.24 -14.04 18.39
N THR A 12 7.01 -13.53 18.57
CA THR A 12 6.70 -12.14 18.93
C THR A 12 5.54 -12.11 19.94
N ASP A 13 4.98 -10.95 20.22
CA ASP A 13 3.85 -10.73 21.14
C ASP A 13 2.48 -10.71 20.46
N VAL A 14 2.42 -11.00 19.15
CA VAL A 14 1.18 -11.08 18.37
C VAL A 14 0.99 -12.45 17.73
N SER A 15 -0.26 -12.89 17.61
CA SER A 15 -0.65 -14.21 17.09
C SER A 15 -0.73 -14.24 15.55
N GLY A 16 0.21 -13.58 14.87
CA GLY A 16 0.25 -13.49 13.41
C GLY A 16 -0.19 -12.12 12.88
N ILE A 17 -0.57 -12.08 11.61
CA ILE A 17 -1.01 -10.87 10.91
C ILE A 17 -2.53 -10.88 10.81
N LEU A 18 -3.15 -9.73 11.05
CA LEU A 18 -4.59 -9.53 10.94
C LEU A 18 -4.95 -8.91 9.57
N MET A 19 -6.14 -9.20 9.08
CA MET A 19 -6.63 -8.70 7.79
C MET A 19 -6.88 -7.18 7.77
N ALA A 20 -6.97 -6.54 8.95
CA ALA A 20 -7.06 -5.09 9.11
C ALA A 20 -6.45 -4.65 10.44
N ASP A 21 -6.24 -3.35 10.61
CA ASP A 21 -5.73 -2.76 11.86
C ASP A 21 -6.79 -2.89 12.98
N PRO A 22 -6.49 -3.59 14.10
CA PRO A 22 -7.43 -3.77 15.20
C PRO A 22 -7.81 -2.47 15.92
N ARG A 23 -7.07 -1.39 15.70
CA ARG A 23 -7.42 -0.04 16.20
C ARG A 23 -8.53 0.62 15.38
N ILE A 24 -8.85 0.08 14.20
CA ILE A 24 -9.84 0.62 13.26
C ILE A 24 -11.03 -0.32 13.11
N VAL A 25 -10.77 -1.61 13.02
CA VAL A 25 -11.76 -2.67 12.86
C VAL A 25 -11.78 -3.49 14.14
N ASP A 26 -12.96 -3.68 14.74
CA ASP A 26 -13.09 -4.51 15.93
C ASP A 26 -12.97 -6.00 15.54
N ASP A 27 -12.11 -6.74 16.24
CA ASP A 27 -11.85 -8.16 16.07
C ASP A 27 -11.62 -8.58 14.60
N PRO A 28 -10.59 -8.04 13.94
CA PRO A 28 -10.32 -8.39 12.55
C PRO A 28 -9.82 -9.84 12.43
N ALA A 29 -10.27 -10.53 11.39
CA ALA A 29 -9.89 -11.92 11.14
C ALA A 29 -8.38 -12.09 10.96
N PRO A 30 -7.78 -13.19 11.46
CA PRO A 30 -6.37 -13.48 11.25
C PRO A 30 -6.10 -13.99 9.83
N ILE A 31 -4.97 -13.59 9.28
CA ILE A 31 -4.45 -14.13 8.02
C ILE A 31 -3.69 -15.41 8.34
N ARG A 32 -4.14 -16.55 7.84
CA ARG A 32 -3.47 -17.85 8.07
C ARG A 32 -2.27 -18.04 7.17
N HIS A 33 -2.43 -17.71 5.89
CA HIS A 33 -1.40 -17.86 4.88
C HIS A 33 -1.34 -16.65 3.98
N LEU A 34 -0.13 -16.16 3.70
CA LEU A 34 0.12 -15.12 2.71
C LEU A 34 1.46 -15.34 2.01
N THR A 35 1.60 -14.75 0.84
CA THR A 35 2.88 -14.76 0.11
C THR A 35 3.80 -13.66 0.61
N TYR A 36 5.11 -13.80 0.34
CA TYR A 36 6.07 -12.73 0.58
C TYR A 36 5.73 -11.43 -0.16
N GLY A 37 5.12 -11.55 -1.36
CA GLY A 37 4.62 -10.41 -2.11
C GLY A 37 3.51 -9.66 -1.37
N GLU A 38 2.47 -10.37 -0.90
CA GLU A 38 1.37 -9.79 -0.13
C GLU A 38 1.85 -9.18 1.19
N LEU A 39 2.77 -9.86 1.89
CA LEU A 39 3.38 -9.32 3.11
C LEU A 39 4.07 -7.98 2.85
N ARG A 40 4.83 -7.89 1.77
CA ARG A 40 5.54 -6.66 1.39
C ARG A 40 4.56 -5.51 1.14
N GLU A 41 3.48 -5.78 0.39
CA GLU A 41 2.45 -4.78 0.11
C GLU A 41 1.77 -4.29 1.40
N LEU A 42 1.33 -5.21 2.26
CA LEU A 42 0.72 -4.86 3.55
C LEU A 42 1.69 -4.08 4.45
N SER A 43 2.95 -4.52 4.53
CA SER A 43 3.97 -3.88 5.38
C SER A 43 4.32 -2.48 4.92
N TYR A 44 4.44 -2.26 3.60
CA TYR A 44 4.76 -0.96 3.02
C TYR A 44 3.70 0.09 3.34
N ILE A 45 2.44 -0.33 3.37
CA ILE A 45 1.28 0.55 3.57
C ILE A 45 0.87 0.67 5.06
N GLY A 46 1.60 0.01 5.97
CA GLY A 46 1.44 0.25 7.40
C GLY A 46 1.21 -0.94 8.30
N ALA A 47 1.02 -2.14 7.79
CA ALA A 47 0.91 -3.37 8.59
C ALA A 47 2.32 -3.91 8.95
N GLN A 48 3.09 -3.15 9.71
CA GLN A 48 4.46 -3.55 10.08
C GLN A 48 4.44 -4.59 11.19
N VAL A 49 4.65 -5.86 10.83
CA VAL A 49 4.83 -6.97 11.79
C VAL A 49 6.27 -7.49 11.77
N LEU A 50 6.98 -7.35 10.65
CA LEU A 50 8.35 -7.84 10.46
C LEU A 50 9.26 -6.78 9.83
N HIS A 51 10.53 -6.82 10.20
CA HIS A 51 11.55 -6.00 9.56
C HIS A 51 12.02 -6.66 8.25
N GLU A 52 12.14 -5.90 7.15
CA GLU A 52 12.55 -6.42 5.84
C GLU A 52 13.86 -7.22 5.87
N GLY A 53 14.83 -6.79 6.70
CA GLY A 53 16.09 -7.49 6.88
C GLY A 53 15.96 -8.92 7.40
N THR A 54 14.85 -9.27 8.06
CA THR A 54 14.57 -10.62 8.54
C THR A 54 14.01 -11.52 7.42
N ILE A 55 13.27 -10.91 6.50
CA ILE A 55 12.55 -11.63 5.43
C ILE A 55 13.50 -12.05 4.30
N PHE A 56 14.39 -11.16 3.89
CA PHE A 56 15.23 -11.34 2.70
C PHE A 56 16.04 -12.66 2.70
N PRO A 57 16.79 -13.03 3.76
CA PRO A 57 17.62 -14.25 3.74
C PRO A 57 16.82 -15.57 3.67
N VAL A 58 15.61 -15.60 4.24
CA VAL A 58 14.76 -16.81 4.23
C VAL A 58 14.01 -16.93 2.92
N ARG A 59 13.59 -15.80 2.35
CA ARG A 59 12.95 -15.75 1.03
C ARG A 59 13.87 -16.25 -0.09
N GLU A 60 15.13 -15.82 -0.12
CA GLU A 60 16.11 -16.29 -1.13
C GLU A 60 16.30 -17.81 -1.14
N LYS A 61 16.03 -18.46 -0.02
CA LYS A 61 16.13 -19.92 0.13
C LYS A 61 14.76 -20.62 0.03
N ASN A 62 13.69 -19.89 -0.24
CA ASN A 62 12.30 -20.41 -0.23
C ASN A 62 11.93 -21.10 1.09
N ILE A 63 12.50 -20.66 2.20
CA ILE A 63 12.20 -21.19 3.54
C ILE A 63 10.88 -20.57 4.02
N PRO A 64 9.85 -21.35 4.36
CA PRO A 64 8.64 -20.82 4.98
C PRO A 64 8.94 -20.04 6.24
N LEU A 65 8.25 -18.90 6.43
CA LEU A 65 8.34 -18.11 7.64
C LEU A 65 7.01 -18.19 8.39
N ASN A 66 7.04 -18.49 9.69
CA ASN A 66 5.85 -18.51 10.54
C ASN A 66 5.98 -17.46 11.66
N ILE A 67 4.97 -16.60 11.79
CA ILE A 67 4.86 -15.62 12.87
C ILE A 67 4.07 -16.25 14.01
N ARG A 68 4.70 -16.43 15.18
CA ARG A 68 4.15 -17.09 16.35
C ARG A 68 4.08 -16.16 17.55
N ASN A 69 3.10 -16.39 18.43
CA ASN A 69 2.96 -15.62 19.66
C ASN A 69 3.59 -16.35 20.84
N THR A 70 4.55 -15.69 21.50
CA THR A 70 5.19 -16.23 22.71
C THR A 70 4.23 -16.41 23.89
N ASN A 71 3.13 -15.63 23.94
CA ASN A 71 2.12 -15.70 24.98
C ASN A 71 1.02 -16.74 24.67
N GLU A 72 0.92 -17.18 23.41
CA GLU A 72 -0.06 -18.16 22.93
C GLU A 72 0.65 -19.19 22.01
N PRO A 73 1.54 -20.03 22.54
CA PRO A 73 2.39 -20.91 21.71
C PRO A 73 1.63 -21.96 20.91
N GLU A 74 0.41 -22.32 21.34
CA GLU A 74 -0.46 -23.26 20.61
C GLU A 74 -1.19 -22.61 19.42
N HIS A 75 -1.23 -21.28 19.36
CA HIS A 75 -1.86 -20.58 18.22
C HIS A 75 -1.02 -20.76 16.96
N PRO A 76 -1.62 -21.19 15.82
CA PRO A 76 -0.87 -21.51 14.59
C PRO A 76 -0.13 -20.31 13.97
N GLY A 77 -0.55 -19.09 14.30
CA GLY A 77 0.04 -17.86 13.77
C GLY A 77 -0.27 -17.63 12.29
N THR A 78 0.65 -16.94 11.61
CA THR A 78 0.59 -16.68 10.16
C THR A 78 1.78 -17.30 9.47
N THR A 79 1.54 -18.12 8.45
CA THR A 79 2.59 -18.72 7.61
C THR A 79 2.78 -17.92 6.33
N ILE A 80 4.04 -17.58 6.02
CA ILE A 80 4.43 -16.81 4.84
C ILE A 80 5.23 -17.71 3.90
N LEU A 81 4.82 -17.77 2.63
CA LEU A 81 5.34 -18.65 1.60
C LEU A 81 5.76 -17.83 0.36
N GLU A 82 6.57 -18.41 -0.53
CA GLU A 82 6.88 -17.76 -1.81
C GLU A 82 5.65 -17.81 -2.75
N SER A 83 4.95 -18.95 -2.78
CA SER A 83 3.73 -19.13 -3.56
C SER A 83 2.70 -19.96 -2.80
N ILE A 84 1.44 -19.75 -3.11
CA ILE A 84 0.31 -20.51 -2.58
C ILE A 84 -0.48 -21.00 -3.79
N GLU A 85 -0.45 -22.32 -4.03
CA GLU A 85 -1.04 -22.93 -5.24
C GLU A 85 -2.57 -23.01 -5.18
N GLU A 86 -3.16 -23.13 -3.98
CA GLU A 86 -4.60 -23.20 -3.78
C GLU A 86 -5.16 -21.90 -3.22
N ASP A 87 -6.38 -21.54 -3.62
CA ASP A 87 -7.18 -20.47 -2.99
C ASP A 87 -7.65 -20.97 -1.61
N THR A 88 -6.74 -20.98 -0.63
CA THR A 88 -7.01 -21.41 0.75
C THR A 88 -7.87 -20.42 1.55
N ASN A 89 -8.25 -19.29 0.96
CA ASN A 89 -9.14 -18.30 1.54
C ASN A 89 -10.54 -18.54 0.96
N ASP A 90 -11.38 -19.28 1.59
CA ASP A 90 -12.83 -19.51 1.44
C ASP A 90 -13.61 -18.59 0.45
N GLY A 91 -13.09 -18.40 -0.77
CA GLY A 91 -13.65 -17.53 -1.80
C GLY A 91 -13.28 -16.03 -1.67
N SER A 92 -12.69 -15.60 -0.57
CA SER A 92 -12.20 -14.21 -0.42
C SER A 92 -10.96 -14.00 -1.30
N PHE A 93 -11.02 -12.97 -2.14
CA PHE A 93 -9.88 -12.57 -2.97
C PHE A 93 -9.02 -11.49 -2.29
N ILE A 94 -9.46 -10.96 -1.15
CA ILE A 94 -8.71 -9.99 -0.34
C ILE A 94 -8.04 -10.72 0.81
N THR A 95 -6.72 -10.59 0.87
CA THR A 95 -5.87 -11.12 1.95
C THR A 95 -5.80 -10.16 3.13
N GLY A 96 -5.83 -8.85 2.86
CA GLY A 96 -5.80 -7.85 3.91
C GLY A 96 -6.03 -6.43 3.40
N ILE A 97 -6.35 -5.55 4.34
CA ILE A 97 -6.58 -4.12 4.10
C ILE A 97 -5.68 -3.33 5.02
N ALA A 98 -4.79 -2.56 4.44
CA ALA A 98 -3.86 -1.70 5.17
C ALA A 98 -3.98 -0.25 4.75
N GLY A 99 -3.48 0.66 5.57
CA GLY A 99 -3.48 2.06 5.19
C GLY A 99 -2.53 2.90 6.04
N LYS A 100 -2.16 4.06 5.48
CA LYS A 100 -1.25 5.01 6.11
C LYS A 100 -1.72 6.42 5.85
N LYS A 101 -1.64 7.27 6.87
CA LYS A 101 -1.92 8.71 6.81
C LYS A 101 -0.64 9.50 6.62
N GLY A 102 -0.78 10.80 6.39
CA GLY A 102 0.33 11.73 6.38
C GLY A 102 0.96 11.92 5.01
N PHE A 103 0.16 11.89 3.96
CA PHE A 103 0.63 12.16 2.60
C PHE A 103 0.16 13.52 2.09
N SER A 104 0.99 14.10 1.21
CA SER A 104 0.68 15.24 0.37
C SER A 104 0.78 14.83 -1.09
N VAL A 105 -0.10 15.38 -1.92
CA VAL A 105 -0.09 15.17 -3.37
C VAL A 105 0.30 16.46 -4.05
N ILE A 106 1.44 16.46 -4.74
CA ILE A 106 1.95 17.57 -5.55
C ILE A 106 1.56 17.30 -7.00
N THR A 107 0.61 18.05 -7.51
CA THR A 107 0.14 17.91 -8.89
C THR A 107 0.74 19.01 -9.75
N ILE A 108 1.44 18.60 -10.80
CA ILE A 108 2.14 19.46 -11.76
C ILE A 108 1.42 19.32 -13.11
N ALA A 109 0.89 20.43 -13.62
CA ALA A 109 0.27 20.50 -14.94
C ALA A 109 1.17 21.31 -15.88
N LYS A 110 1.53 20.74 -17.02
CA LYS A 110 2.36 21.38 -18.05
C LYS A 110 1.91 20.94 -19.43
N THR A 111 1.46 21.87 -20.24
CA THR A 111 1.06 21.62 -21.61
C THR A 111 2.23 21.06 -22.43
N GLY A 112 1.99 19.97 -23.14
CA GLY A 112 2.99 19.30 -23.94
C GLY A 112 3.98 18.45 -23.14
N MET A 113 3.68 18.13 -21.88
CA MET A 113 4.54 17.29 -21.02
C MET A 113 4.83 15.93 -21.65
N SER A 114 3.83 15.31 -22.25
CA SER A 114 3.95 14.01 -22.93
C SER A 114 4.92 14.01 -24.12
N GLY A 115 5.12 15.18 -24.74
CA GLY A 115 6.05 15.38 -25.85
C GLY A 115 7.48 15.78 -25.43
N ASP A 116 7.72 16.02 -24.14
CA ASP A 116 9.04 16.38 -23.59
C ASP A 116 9.57 15.28 -22.66
N PRO A 117 10.37 14.33 -23.18
CA PRO A 117 10.90 13.20 -22.38
C PRO A 117 11.72 13.64 -21.15
N GLY A 118 12.31 14.84 -21.18
CA GLY A 118 13.12 15.35 -20.09
C GLY A 118 12.31 15.93 -18.91
N THR A 119 11.03 16.22 -19.09
CA THR A 119 10.23 16.86 -18.04
C THR A 119 10.13 16.00 -16.78
N LEU A 120 9.82 14.72 -16.93
CA LEU A 120 9.73 13.80 -15.78
C LEU A 120 11.07 13.62 -15.06
N VAL A 121 12.17 13.54 -15.83
CA VAL A 121 13.51 13.43 -15.26
C VAL A 121 13.82 14.65 -14.40
N ARG A 122 13.63 15.87 -14.92
CA ARG A 122 13.85 17.13 -14.16
C ARG A 122 13.01 17.19 -12.88
N ILE A 123 11.75 16.78 -12.95
CA ILE A 123 10.87 16.74 -11.76
C ILE A 123 11.46 15.81 -10.69
N LEU A 124 11.82 14.59 -11.07
CA LEU A 124 12.34 13.59 -10.12
C LEU A 124 13.72 13.95 -9.58
N GLU A 125 14.59 14.58 -10.39
CA GLU A 125 15.90 15.10 -9.97
C GLU A 125 15.73 16.19 -8.86
N ILE A 126 14.77 17.09 -9.04
CA ILE A 126 14.48 18.12 -8.03
C ILE A 126 14.02 17.47 -6.71
N LEU A 127 13.11 16.48 -6.75
CA LEU A 127 12.68 15.78 -5.54
C LEU A 127 13.85 15.04 -4.87
N ALA A 128 14.68 14.34 -5.66
CA ALA A 128 15.85 13.63 -5.18
C ALA A 128 16.86 14.58 -4.51
N LYS A 129 17.10 15.76 -5.08
CA LYS A 129 17.96 16.81 -4.50
C LYS A 129 17.47 17.29 -3.14
N HIS A 130 16.15 17.31 -2.92
CA HIS A 130 15.53 17.66 -1.65
C HIS A 130 15.32 16.45 -0.72
N GLU A 131 15.84 15.28 -1.06
CA GLU A 131 15.70 14.02 -0.31
C GLU A 131 14.24 13.61 -0.06
N VAL A 132 13.35 13.94 -1.02
CA VAL A 132 11.93 13.60 -0.98
C VAL A 132 11.68 12.34 -1.79
N ASN A 133 11.31 11.25 -1.11
CA ASN A 133 10.88 10.01 -1.76
C ASN A 133 9.49 10.19 -2.36
N VAL A 134 9.27 9.63 -3.54
CA VAL A 134 7.96 9.56 -4.18
C VAL A 134 7.38 8.16 -3.94
N GLU A 135 6.22 8.11 -3.32
CA GLU A 135 5.54 6.85 -2.99
C GLU A 135 4.70 6.33 -4.18
N TYR A 136 3.95 7.24 -4.83
CA TYR A 136 3.13 6.91 -6.01
C TYR A 136 3.15 8.07 -7.02
N ILE A 137 2.97 7.73 -8.31
CA ILE A 137 3.00 8.70 -9.41
C ILE A 137 1.77 8.52 -10.32
N PRO A 138 0.57 8.88 -9.87
CA PRO A 138 -0.57 8.96 -10.78
C PRO A 138 -0.32 10.01 -11.87
N SER A 139 -0.48 9.62 -13.12
CA SER A 139 -0.16 10.48 -14.27
C SER A 139 -1.27 10.54 -15.31
N GLY A 140 -1.39 11.66 -15.99
CA GLY A 140 -2.20 11.89 -17.19
C GLY A 140 -1.32 12.38 -18.34
N ILE A 141 -1.94 12.87 -19.42
CA ILE A 141 -1.21 13.31 -20.61
C ILE A 141 -0.30 14.53 -20.31
N ASP A 142 -0.85 15.56 -19.69
CA ASP A 142 -0.18 16.82 -19.36
C ASP A 142 -0.17 17.11 -17.85
N ILE A 143 -0.41 16.08 -17.04
CA ILE A 143 -0.50 16.18 -15.59
C ILE A 143 0.26 15.00 -14.97
N ILE A 144 1.08 15.32 -13.96
CA ILE A 144 1.71 14.32 -13.10
C ILE A 144 1.42 14.68 -11.66
N SER A 145 1.05 13.67 -10.87
CA SER A 145 0.87 13.82 -9.42
C SER A 145 1.92 12.99 -8.70
N LEU A 146 2.53 13.59 -7.68
CA LEU A 146 3.57 12.97 -6.87
C LEU A 146 3.02 12.82 -5.46
N VAL A 147 2.85 11.61 -5.01
CA VAL A 147 2.42 11.31 -3.63
C VAL A 147 3.67 11.18 -2.77
N VAL A 148 3.77 12.02 -1.76
CA VAL A 148 4.95 12.12 -0.90
C VAL A 148 4.55 12.17 0.57
N GLU A 149 5.42 11.73 1.49
CA GLU A 149 5.15 11.87 2.93
C GLU A 149 5.17 13.35 3.34
N SER A 150 4.06 13.85 3.89
CA SER A 150 3.90 15.25 4.31
C SER A 150 5.01 15.71 5.27
N LYS A 151 5.41 14.84 6.20
CA LYS A 151 6.45 15.13 7.20
C LYS A 151 7.83 15.39 6.56
N LYS A 152 8.14 14.69 5.45
CA LYS A 152 9.41 14.87 4.73
C LYS A 152 9.37 16.13 3.89
N VAL A 153 8.31 16.30 3.11
CA VAL A 153 8.20 17.44 2.17
C VAL A 153 7.99 18.77 2.85
N SER A 154 7.32 18.85 4.00
CA SER A 154 7.02 20.11 4.69
C SER A 154 8.25 20.96 5.00
N LYS A 155 9.43 20.34 5.20
CA LYS A 155 10.68 21.02 5.51
C LYS A 155 11.29 21.77 4.31
N CYS A 156 11.03 21.34 3.10
CA CYS A 156 11.61 21.86 1.86
C CYS A 156 10.57 22.32 0.83
N LEU A 157 9.27 22.25 1.16
CA LEU A 157 8.17 22.44 0.21
C LEU A 157 8.33 23.70 -0.66
N TYR A 158 8.49 24.87 -0.04
CA TYR A 158 8.54 26.12 -0.80
C TYR A 158 9.80 26.23 -1.68
N ALA A 159 10.96 25.76 -1.19
CA ALA A 159 12.19 25.75 -1.96
C ALA A 159 12.05 24.81 -3.18
N MET A 160 11.53 23.63 -2.96
CA MET A 160 11.28 22.63 -4.00
C MET A 160 10.26 23.13 -5.04
N LEU A 161 9.14 23.75 -4.60
CA LEU A 161 8.16 24.34 -5.51
C LEU A 161 8.76 25.48 -6.34
N GLY A 162 9.64 26.29 -5.75
CA GLY A 162 10.37 27.35 -6.46
C GLY A 162 11.30 26.79 -7.55
N GLU A 163 12.03 25.69 -7.25
CA GLU A 163 12.86 25.03 -8.25
C GLU A 163 12.01 24.37 -9.36
N LEU A 164 10.92 23.70 -9.01
CA LEU A 164 9.98 23.13 -9.98
C LEU A 164 9.41 24.22 -10.90
N GLN A 165 9.05 25.37 -10.36
CA GLN A 165 8.54 26.50 -11.15
C GLN A 165 9.61 27.02 -12.12
N LYS A 166 10.86 27.11 -11.69
CA LYS A 166 11.96 27.64 -12.49
C LYS A 166 12.43 26.67 -13.58
N GLU A 167 12.68 25.40 -13.23
CA GLU A 167 13.34 24.43 -14.10
C GLU A 167 12.36 23.66 -14.99
N VAL A 168 11.12 23.44 -14.54
CA VAL A 168 10.08 22.69 -15.27
C VAL A 168 9.14 23.64 -16.01
N GLN A 169 8.95 24.86 -15.50
CA GLN A 169 8.04 25.89 -16.02
C GLN A 169 6.61 25.34 -16.25
N PRO A 170 5.97 24.77 -15.23
CA PRO A 170 4.62 24.24 -15.35
C PRO A 170 3.59 25.36 -15.48
N ASN A 171 2.45 25.05 -16.09
CA ASN A 171 1.30 25.96 -16.13
C ASN A 171 0.67 26.14 -14.74
N LYS A 172 0.70 25.06 -13.93
CA LYS A 172 0.13 25.06 -12.58
C LYS A 172 0.81 23.99 -11.70
N ILE A 173 1.07 24.36 -10.44
CA ILE A 173 1.40 23.42 -9.39
C ILE A 173 0.34 23.53 -8.30
N THR A 174 -0.18 22.40 -7.84
CA THR A 174 -1.13 22.33 -6.73
C THR A 174 -0.62 21.37 -5.68
N VAL A 175 -0.71 21.74 -4.41
CA VAL A 175 -0.41 20.84 -3.28
C VAL A 175 -1.71 20.55 -2.55
N THR A 176 -2.01 19.26 -2.41
CA THR A 176 -3.14 18.78 -1.61
C THR A 176 -2.59 18.02 -0.42
N GLU A 177 -2.84 18.51 0.77
CA GLU A 177 -2.39 17.91 2.02
C GLU A 177 -3.49 17.03 2.64
N HIS A 178 -3.16 16.36 3.75
CA HIS A 178 -4.09 15.51 4.50
C HIS A 178 -4.70 14.36 3.68
N ILE A 179 -3.85 13.72 2.90
CA ILE A 179 -4.21 12.51 2.16
C ILE A 179 -3.75 11.29 2.95
N ALA A 180 -4.64 10.30 2.99
CA ALA A 180 -4.34 8.96 3.44
C ALA A 180 -4.40 7.99 2.26
N VAL A 181 -3.59 6.95 2.34
CA VAL A 181 -3.55 5.87 1.35
C VAL A 181 -4.13 4.62 1.99
N VAL A 182 -5.05 3.96 1.30
CA VAL A 182 -5.65 2.68 1.70
C VAL A 182 -5.45 1.68 0.58
N ALA A 183 -4.96 0.50 0.90
CA ALA A 183 -4.79 -0.60 -0.04
C ALA A 183 -5.63 -1.80 0.35
N ALA A 184 -6.32 -2.36 -0.62
CA ALA A 184 -6.83 -3.72 -0.59
C ALA A 184 -5.79 -4.63 -1.24
N VAL A 185 -5.26 -5.58 -0.48
CA VAL A 185 -4.23 -6.53 -0.92
C VAL A 185 -4.85 -7.91 -1.08
N GLY A 186 -4.54 -8.58 -2.18
CA GLY A 186 -5.04 -9.92 -2.43
C GLY A 186 -4.47 -10.54 -3.70
N ARG A 187 -4.55 -11.86 -3.80
CA ARG A 187 -3.99 -12.62 -4.92
C ARG A 187 -4.88 -12.54 -6.15
N LYS A 188 -4.24 -12.49 -7.32
CA LYS A 188 -4.93 -12.52 -8.63
C LYS A 188 -5.98 -11.41 -8.81
N MET A 189 -5.85 -10.28 -8.10
CA MET A 189 -6.82 -9.19 -8.20
C MET A 189 -6.86 -8.59 -9.61
N ALA A 190 -5.70 -8.47 -10.28
CA ALA A 190 -5.61 -8.00 -11.66
C ALA A 190 -6.32 -8.89 -12.68
N TYR A 191 -6.51 -10.18 -12.35
CA TYR A 191 -7.11 -11.17 -13.24
C TYR A 191 -8.58 -11.50 -12.91
N ARG A 192 -9.17 -10.84 -11.91
CA ARG A 192 -10.58 -11.05 -11.51
C ARG A 192 -11.44 -9.87 -11.97
N PRO A 193 -12.28 -10.04 -13.02
CA PRO A 193 -13.17 -8.99 -13.48
C PRO A 193 -14.11 -8.49 -12.37
N GLY A 194 -14.29 -7.18 -12.31
CA GLY A 194 -15.23 -6.54 -11.39
C GLY A 194 -14.69 -6.21 -10.00
N VAL A 195 -13.49 -6.65 -9.61
CA VAL A 195 -12.90 -6.37 -8.29
C VAL A 195 -12.78 -4.87 -8.04
N SER A 196 -12.12 -4.14 -8.94
CA SER A 196 -11.97 -2.68 -8.83
C SER A 196 -13.33 -1.98 -8.76
N GLY A 197 -14.28 -2.40 -9.62
CA GLY A 197 -15.63 -1.85 -9.62
C GLY A 197 -16.35 -2.02 -8.28
N LYS A 198 -16.26 -3.19 -7.66
CA LYS A 198 -16.84 -3.45 -6.33
C LYS A 198 -16.19 -2.58 -5.24
N ILE A 199 -14.84 -2.49 -5.23
CA ILE A 199 -14.10 -1.65 -4.27
C ILE A 199 -14.56 -0.19 -4.38
N PHE A 200 -14.58 0.37 -5.58
CA PHE A 200 -14.93 1.76 -5.78
C PHE A 200 -16.42 2.04 -5.51
N ALA A 201 -17.31 1.12 -5.89
CA ALA A 201 -18.74 1.21 -5.58
C ALA A 201 -18.99 1.24 -4.08
N LYS A 202 -18.38 0.31 -3.32
CA LYS A 202 -18.55 0.24 -1.86
C LYS A 202 -18.05 1.50 -1.16
N LEU A 203 -16.91 2.04 -1.57
CA LEU A 203 -16.40 3.30 -1.03
C LEU A 203 -17.36 4.46 -1.33
N GLY A 204 -17.82 4.57 -2.58
CA GLY A 204 -18.74 5.64 -3.01
C GLY A 204 -20.12 5.56 -2.34
N GLU A 205 -20.72 4.37 -2.23
CA GLU A 205 -22.00 4.12 -1.53
C GLU A 205 -21.95 4.55 -0.06
N ASN A 206 -20.76 4.49 0.55
CA ASN A 206 -20.54 4.90 1.92
C ASN A 206 -19.96 6.33 2.06
N GLY A 207 -20.05 7.15 1.00
CA GLY A 207 -19.69 8.56 1.02
C GLY A 207 -18.17 8.83 1.08
N VAL A 208 -17.32 7.82 0.83
CA VAL A 208 -15.87 7.99 0.77
C VAL A 208 -15.48 8.49 -0.62
N ASN A 209 -14.92 9.71 -0.69
CA ASN A 209 -14.45 10.28 -1.94
C ASN A 209 -13.02 9.83 -2.26
N ILE A 210 -12.84 9.17 -3.41
CA ILE A 210 -11.55 8.71 -3.90
C ILE A 210 -10.83 9.87 -4.59
N ARG A 211 -9.63 10.22 -4.10
CA ARG A 211 -8.79 11.32 -4.60
C ARG A 211 -7.73 10.87 -5.60
N MET A 212 -7.32 9.61 -5.51
CA MET A 212 -6.41 8.97 -6.45
C MET A 212 -6.62 7.46 -6.45
N ILE A 213 -6.22 6.82 -7.55
CA ILE A 213 -6.24 5.37 -7.72
C ILE A 213 -4.90 4.97 -8.31
N THR A 214 -4.34 3.88 -7.82
CA THR A 214 -3.15 3.25 -8.40
C THR A 214 -3.32 1.74 -8.39
N GLN A 215 -3.04 1.10 -9.51
CA GLN A 215 -3.02 -0.34 -9.71
C GLN A 215 -2.12 -0.66 -10.89
N GLY A 216 -1.11 -1.50 -10.75
CA GLY A 216 -0.28 -1.95 -11.83
C GLY A 216 -0.73 -3.28 -12.45
N PRO A 217 -0.09 -3.77 -13.50
CA PRO A 217 -0.55 -4.93 -14.27
C PRO A 217 -0.36 -6.29 -13.57
N GLU A 218 0.58 -6.41 -12.68
CA GLU A 218 0.87 -7.66 -11.94
C GLU A 218 0.46 -7.58 -10.47
N GLU A 219 -0.45 -6.65 -10.13
CA GLU A 219 -0.59 -6.27 -8.76
C GLU A 219 -1.40 -7.16 -7.89
N LEU A 220 -0.82 -7.28 -6.74
CA LEU A 220 -1.41 -7.85 -5.54
C LEU A 220 -2.28 -6.83 -4.80
N ASN A 221 -2.44 -5.60 -5.31
CA ASN A 221 -3.15 -4.55 -4.60
C ASN A 221 -3.96 -3.60 -5.51
N ILE A 222 -4.95 -2.97 -4.92
CA ILE A 222 -5.59 -1.76 -5.42
C ILE A 222 -5.43 -0.69 -4.34
N ILE A 223 -4.82 0.42 -4.70
CA ILE A 223 -4.53 1.52 -3.79
C ILE A 223 -5.42 2.70 -4.11
N VAL A 224 -6.08 3.24 -3.09
CA VAL A 224 -6.87 4.46 -3.18
C VAL A 224 -6.33 5.52 -2.23
N GLY A 225 -6.24 6.75 -2.70
CA GLY A 225 -6.02 7.91 -1.85
C GLY A 225 -7.37 8.50 -1.44
N VAL A 226 -7.53 8.79 -0.16
CA VAL A 226 -8.72 9.41 0.43
C VAL A 226 -8.32 10.58 1.33
N GLU A 227 -9.24 11.44 1.71
CA GLU A 227 -8.96 12.44 2.73
C GLU A 227 -8.73 11.74 4.09
N GLU A 228 -7.81 12.26 4.91
CA GLU A 228 -7.47 11.62 6.20
C GLU A 228 -8.67 11.44 7.14
N LYS A 229 -9.68 12.30 7.05
CA LYS A 229 -10.92 12.18 7.82
C LYS A 229 -11.71 10.91 7.49
N ASP A 230 -11.62 10.44 6.23
CA ASP A 230 -12.36 9.29 5.70
C ASP A 230 -11.55 7.98 5.84
N PHE A 231 -10.31 8.06 6.33
CA PHE A 231 -9.38 6.93 6.40
C PHE A 231 -9.93 5.71 7.13
N ALA A 232 -10.40 5.90 8.36
CA ALA A 232 -10.91 4.79 9.16
C ALA A 232 -12.20 4.21 8.57
N GLN A 233 -13.06 5.07 8.01
CA GLN A 233 -14.28 4.65 7.33
C GLN A 233 -13.96 3.81 6.08
N ALA A 234 -13.00 4.24 5.27
CA ALA A 234 -12.58 3.50 4.08
C ALA A 234 -12.10 2.08 4.42
N ILE A 235 -11.28 1.93 5.46
CA ILE A 235 -10.81 0.61 5.92
C ILE A 235 -11.98 -0.26 6.39
N ARG A 236 -12.88 0.28 7.23
CA ARG A 236 -14.05 -0.47 7.72
C ARG A 236 -14.97 -0.91 6.58
N VAL A 237 -15.30 -0.02 5.67
CA VAL A 237 -16.16 -0.31 4.51
C VAL A 237 -15.58 -1.44 3.66
N LEU A 238 -14.29 -1.39 3.37
CA LEU A 238 -13.64 -2.46 2.60
C LEU A 238 -13.61 -3.77 3.39
N TYR A 239 -13.28 -3.72 4.68
CA TYR A 239 -13.26 -4.93 5.51
C TYR A 239 -14.65 -5.58 5.63
N ASP A 240 -15.68 -4.81 5.94
CA ASP A 240 -17.04 -5.32 6.08
C ASP A 240 -17.56 -5.92 4.76
N SER A 241 -17.29 -5.24 3.63
CA SER A 241 -17.79 -5.67 2.31
C SER A 241 -17.07 -6.88 1.70
N PHE A 242 -15.82 -7.12 2.06
CA PHE A 242 -15.01 -8.15 1.38
C PHE A 242 -14.49 -9.25 2.30
N VAL A 243 -14.59 -9.06 3.61
CA VAL A 243 -14.18 -10.06 4.59
C VAL A 243 -15.39 -10.61 5.32
N LYS A 244 -16.20 -9.76 5.98
CA LYS A 244 -17.36 -10.22 6.77
C LYS A 244 -18.50 -10.79 5.93
N GLU A 245 -18.73 -10.28 4.70
CA GLU A 245 -19.78 -10.84 3.81
C GLU A 245 -19.41 -12.24 3.28
N HIS A 246 -18.18 -12.71 3.50
CA HIS A 246 -17.68 -14.01 3.00
C HIS A 246 -17.24 -14.95 4.15
N ILE A 247 -17.38 -14.55 5.41
CA ILE A 247 -17.23 -15.40 6.60
C ILE A 247 -18.62 -15.82 7.08
#